data_5dcd1877f2b22099ede7cd0fb5112b73
#
_entry.id   5dcd1877f2b22099ede7cd0fb5112b73
#
_cell.length_a   1.000
_cell.length_b   1.000
_cell.length_c   1.000
_cell.angle_alpha   90.00
_cell.angle_beta   90.00
_cell.angle_gamma   90.00
#
_symmetry.space_group_name_H-M   'P 1'
#
loop_
_entity.id
_entity.type
_entity.pdbx_description
1 polymer ?
#
loop_
_entity_poly.entity_id
_entity_poly.type
_entity_poly.pdbx_seq_one_letter_code
_entity_poly.pdbx_strand_id
1 'polypeptide(L)'
;IDPKVVELSVYNGIPHLMIPVVTDPKKASGALHWAVAEMTERYEKFAEANVREINGYNAKVDSIEVPEGQERPQKMPQIVIIVDELADLMMVASNDVEEAICRLAQLARAAGIHLVIATQRPSVNVITGLIKANMPSRIAFSVTSGTDSRTILDMNGAEKLLGKGDMLFHPQGAPKPIRVQGAFVSDKEVSDVVEFIKEQNETASYNEEIVQKVDSMQASSGGTTVSISDADAQDDGRDAYFDEAAQIIVDKEKASIGMLQRYLKVGFNRAARIMDQLEEAGIVGPEEGTKPRKVLMTSEELQAVKEDL
;
A
#
# COMPACT_ATOMS: atom_id res chain seq x y z
N ILE A 1 0.25 8.91 9.11
CA ILE A 1 1.51 8.21 9.33
C ILE A 1 2.49 9.22 9.92
N ASP A 2 2.97 8.95 11.16
CA ASP A 2 3.87 9.83 11.90
C ASP A 2 4.99 8.99 12.54
N PRO A 3 6.06 8.71 11.80
CA PRO A 3 7.15 7.86 12.29
C PRO A 3 7.95 8.48 13.45
N LYS A 4 7.78 9.78 13.71
CA LYS A 4 8.44 10.48 14.82
C LYS A 4 7.60 10.53 16.10
N VAL A 5 6.30 10.20 16.03
CA VAL A 5 5.36 10.21 17.17
C VAL A 5 5.21 11.60 17.83
N VAL A 6 5.33 12.67 17.06
CA VAL A 6 5.35 14.04 17.60
C VAL A 6 4.15 14.86 17.14
N GLU A 7 3.81 14.82 15.85
CA GLU A 7 2.92 15.79 15.22
C GLU A 7 1.46 15.32 15.15
N LEU A 8 1.23 14.05 14.80
CA LEU A 8 -0.11 13.57 14.47
C LEU A 8 -0.81 12.81 15.59
N SER A 9 -0.13 12.45 16.66
CA SER A 9 -0.70 11.65 17.76
C SER A 9 -1.87 12.33 18.47
N VAL A 10 -1.95 13.67 18.44
CA VAL A 10 -3.05 14.46 19.00
C VAL A 10 -4.40 14.12 18.35
N TYR A 11 -4.40 13.68 17.09
CA TYR A 11 -5.60 13.33 16.33
C TYR A 11 -6.17 11.96 16.66
N ASN A 12 -5.47 11.12 17.44
CA ASN A 12 -6.02 9.81 17.83
C ASN A 12 -7.36 9.96 18.55
N GLY A 13 -8.33 9.15 18.14
CA GLY A 13 -9.69 9.15 18.72
C GLY A 13 -10.69 10.05 18.00
N ILE A 14 -10.32 10.78 16.94
CA ILE A 14 -11.33 11.43 16.09
C ILE A 14 -12.02 10.41 15.17
N PRO A 15 -13.31 10.57 14.85
CA PRO A 15 -14.08 9.61 14.05
C PRO A 15 -13.62 9.54 12.58
N HIS A 16 -12.80 10.49 12.13
CA HIS A 16 -12.26 10.52 10.76
C HIS A 16 -11.13 9.52 10.54
N LEU A 17 -10.46 9.04 11.60
CA LEU A 17 -9.38 8.07 11.48
C LEU A 17 -9.94 6.67 11.31
N MET A 18 -9.57 6.00 10.23
CA MET A 18 -9.91 4.60 9.97
C MET A 18 -9.12 3.65 10.87
N ILE A 19 -7.87 4.00 11.17
CA ILE A 19 -6.94 3.28 12.04
C ILE A 19 -6.22 4.28 12.95
N PRO A 20 -5.64 3.86 14.09
CA PRO A 20 -4.78 4.72 14.88
C PRO A 20 -3.65 5.32 14.05
N VAL A 21 -3.13 6.48 14.46
CA VAL A 21 -1.95 7.05 13.81
C VAL A 21 -0.82 6.03 13.78
N VAL A 22 -0.34 5.72 12.57
CA VAL A 22 0.70 4.72 12.36
C VAL A 22 2.06 5.35 12.65
N THR A 23 2.77 4.82 13.63
CA THR A 23 4.05 5.36 14.12
C THR A 23 5.25 4.47 13.79
N ASP A 24 5.02 3.20 13.51
CA ASP A 24 6.08 2.27 13.09
C ASP A 24 6.29 2.34 11.58
N PRO A 25 7.53 2.56 11.07
CA PRO A 25 7.81 2.66 9.64
C PRO A 25 7.48 1.40 8.84
N LYS A 26 7.56 0.21 9.45
CA LYS A 26 7.19 -1.04 8.77
C LYS A 26 5.67 -1.16 8.65
N LYS A 27 4.93 -0.79 9.70
CA LYS A 27 3.46 -0.67 9.62
C LYS A 27 3.02 0.39 8.62
N ALA A 28 3.79 1.47 8.47
CA ALA A 28 3.52 2.50 7.45
C ALA A 28 3.57 1.94 6.03
N SER A 29 4.56 1.08 5.71
CA SER A 29 4.59 0.36 4.44
C SER A 29 3.35 -0.52 4.28
N GLY A 30 2.97 -1.29 5.31
CA GLY A 30 1.74 -2.09 5.31
C GLY A 30 0.48 -1.25 5.06
N ALA A 31 0.37 -0.06 5.68
CA ALA A 31 -0.76 0.85 5.47
C ALA A 31 -0.83 1.40 4.03
N LEU A 32 0.31 1.70 3.40
CA LEU A 32 0.36 2.11 2.00
C LEU A 32 -0.03 0.97 1.05
N HIS A 33 0.42 -0.26 1.32
CA HIS A 33 0.01 -1.44 0.54
C HIS A 33 -1.48 -1.75 0.71
N TRP A 34 -2.01 -1.62 1.94
CA TRP A 34 -3.45 -1.71 2.16
C TRP A 34 -4.23 -0.70 1.30
N ALA A 35 -3.75 0.55 1.22
CA ALA A 35 -4.40 1.56 0.40
C ALA A 35 -4.37 1.22 -1.10
N VAL A 36 -3.30 0.57 -1.58
CA VAL A 36 -3.21 0.05 -2.95
C VAL A 36 -4.24 -1.09 -3.16
N ALA A 37 -4.39 -1.99 -2.21
CA ALA A 37 -5.39 -3.06 -2.27
C ALA A 37 -6.82 -2.50 -2.26
N GLU A 38 -7.11 -1.56 -1.36
CA GLU A 38 -8.39 -0.84 -1.29
C GLU A 38 -8.73 -0.14 -2.60
N MET A 39 -7.73 0.53 -3.21
CA MET A 39 -7.89 1.14 -4.53
C MET A 39 -8.32 0.11 -5.58
N THR A 40 -7.69 -1.05 -5.59
CA THR A 40 -7.99 -2.13 -6.55
C THR A 40 -9.40 -2.67 -6.32
N GLU A 41 -9.79 -2.95 -5.08
CA GLU A 41 -11.13 -3.40 -4.72
C GLU A 41 -12.20 -2.37 -5.12
N ARG A 42 -11.93 -1.08 -4.97
CA ARG A 42 -12.84 -0.02 -5.44
C ARG A 42 -13.02 -0.05 -6.95
N TYR A 43 -11.95 -0.28 -7.71
CA TYR A 43 -12.04 -0.40 -9.17
C TYR A 43 -12.86 -1.62 -9.62
N GLU A 44 -12.77 -2.75 -8.91
CA GLU A 44 -13.61 -3.93 -9.15
C GLU A 44 -15.10 -3.58 -8.93
N LYS A 45 -15.43 -2.94 -7.80
CA LYS A 45 -16.79 -2.46 -7.52
C LYS A 45 -17.28 -1.43 -8.54
N PHE A 46 -16.39 -0.57 -9.07
CA PHE A 46 -16.76 0.37 -10.15
C PHE A 46 -17.07 -0.36 -11.45
N ALA A 47 -16.31 -1.40 -11.79
CA ALA A 47 -16.57 -2.21 -12.98
C ALA A 47 -17.91 -2.94 -12.88
N GLU A 48 -18.20 -3.60 -11.75
CA GLU A 48 -19.49 -4.25 -11.49
C GLU A 48 -20.67 -3.26 -11.55
N ALA A 49 -20.45 -2.07 -10.97
CA ALA A 49 -21.44 -1.01 -11.00
C ALA A 49 -21.53 -0.27 -12.36
N ASN A 50 -20.65 -0.57 -13.33
CA ASN A 50 -20.52 0.12 -14.60
C ASN A 50 -20.38 1.66 -14.44
N VAL A 51 -19.50 2.07 -13.51
CA VAL A 51 -19.11 3.47 -13.25
C VAL A 51 -17.60 3.62 -13.36
N ARG A 52 -17.10 4.87 -13.41
CA ARG A 52 -15.66 5.12 -13.63
C ARG A 52 -14.95 5.70 -12.42
N GLU A 53 -15.68 6.19 -11.44
CA GLU A 53 -15.13 6.91 -10.29
C GLU A 53 -16.07 6.84 -9.09
N ILE A 54 -15.54 7.19 -7.92
CA ILE A 54 -16.23 7.15 -6.63
C ILE A 54 -17.54 7.96 -6.61
N ASN A 55 -17.58 9.13 -7.23
CA ASN A 55 -18.79 9.95 -7.26
C ASN A 55 -19.92 9.26 -8.05
N GLY A 56 -19.58 8.63 -9.17
CA GLY A 56 -20.53 7.84 -9.95
C GLY A 56 -21.05 6.62 -9.18
N TYR A 57 -20.15 5.94 -8.46
CA TYR A 57 -20.53 4.82 -7.60
C TYR A 57 -21.49 5.28 -6.48
N ASN A 58 -21.14 6.33 -5.74
CA ASN A 58 -21.93 6.83 -4.64
C ASN A 58 -23.31 7.35 -5.11
N ALA A 59 -23.38 8.01 -6.26
CA ALA A 59 -24.65 8.43 -6.86
C ALA A 59 -25.51 7.22 -7.25
N LYS A 60 -24.90 6.16 -7.76
CA LYS A 60 -25.63 4.92 -8.08
C LYS A 60 -26.17 4.26 -6.81
N VAL A 61 -25.38 4.17 -5.75
CA VAL A 61 -25.83 3.65 -4.45
C VAL A 61 -27.05 4.42 -3.92
N ASP A 62 -27.08 5.75 -4.08
CA ASP A 62 -28.25 6.57 -3.68
C ASP A 62 -29.50 6.24 -4.49
N SER A 63 -29.35 5.87 -5.76
CA SER A 63 -30.47 5.61 -6.69
C SER A 63 -30.99 4.17 -6.64
N ILE A 64 -30.31 3.24 -5.95
CA ILE A 64 -30.73 1.83 -5.86
C ILE A 64 -31.99 1.74 -4.99
N GLU A 65 -33.06 1.18 -5.57
CA GLU A 65 -34.21 0.72 -4.79
C GLU A 65 -33.83 -0.64 -4.16
N VAL A 66 -33.75 -0.66 -2.82
CA VAL A 66 -33.40 -1.87 -2.07
C VAL A 66 -34.66 -2.63 -1.74
N PRO A 67 -34.81 -3.91 -2.14
CA PRO A 67 -35.92 -4.77 -1.76
C PRO A 67 -35.99 -4.92 -0.22
N GLU A 68 -37.21 -5.13 0.28
CA GLU A 68 -37.46 -5.31 1.71
C GLU A 68 -36.65 -6.53 2.23
N GLY A 69 -35.80 -6.30 3.25
CA GLY A 69 -34.94 -7.32 3.84
C GLY A 69 -33.51 -7.44 3.27
N GLN A 70 -33.15 -6.60 2.31
CA GLN A 70 -31.76 -6.48 1.84
C GLN A 70 -31.09 -5.22 2.38
N GLU A 71 -29.80 -5.31 2.68
CA GLU A 71 -29.00 -4.14 3.05
C GLU A 71 -28.63 -3.31 1.83
N ARG A 72 -28.73 -1.98 1.96
CA ARG A 72 -28.27 -1.07 0.90
C ARG A 72 -26.75 -1.10 0.85
N PRO A 73 -26.14 -1.19 -0.36
CA PRO A 73 -24.71 -1.01 -0.50
C PRO A 73 -24.24 0.30 0.16
N GLN A 74 -23.13 0.26 0.85
CA GLN A 74 -22.59 1.45 1.51
C GLN A 74 -21.88 2.36 0.51
N LYS A 75 -22.02 3.67 0.72
CA LYS A 75 -21.21 4.66 0.00
C LYS A 75 -19.75 4.53 0.40
N MET A 76 -18.87 4.74 -0.55
CA MET A 76 -17.43 4.80 -0.29
C MET A 76 -17.03 6.20 0.18
N PRO A 77 -16.35 6.34 1.32
CA PRO A 77 -15.76 7.61 1.73
C PRO A 77 -14.52 7.92 0.88
N GLN A 78 -14.18 9.20 0.76
CA GLN A 78 -12.86 9.58 0.31
C GLN A 78 -11.83 9.28 1.42
N ILE A 79 -10.66 8.82 1.01
CA ILE A 79 -9.54 8.52 1.93
C ILE A 79 -8.43 9.52 1.68
N VAL A 80 -7.95 10.16 2.74
CA VAL A 80 -6.74 11.01 2.70
C VAL A 80 -5.66 10.34 3.53
N ILE A 81 -4.52 10.09 2.91
CA ILE A 81 -3.33 9.52 3.56
C ILE A 81 -2.34 10.66 3.74
N ILE A 82 -1.98 10.93 5.00
CA ILE A 82 -1.03 11.97 5.36
C ILE A 82 0.24 11.31 5.88
N VAL A 83 1.38 11.64 5.29
CA VAL A 83 2.71 11.21 5.73
C VAL A 83 3.47 12.43 6.21
N ASP A 84 3.79 12.49 7.50
CA ASP A 84 4.46 13.62 8.12
C ASP A 84 5.95 13.72 7.73
N GLU A 85 6.66 12.57 7.72
CA GLU A 85 8.07 12.54 7.34
C GLU A 85 8.38 11.34 6.43
N LEU A 86 8.41 11.59 5.13
CA LEU A 86 8.72 10.56 4.14
C LEU A 86 10.14 10.00 4.29
N ALA A 87 11.11 10.84 4.68
CA ALA A 87 12.50 10.41 4.78
C ALA A 87 12.69 9.22 5.72
N ASP A 88 11.95 9.18 6.82
CA ASP A 88 12.07 8.11 7.81
C ASP A 88 11.51 6.77 7.28
N LEU A 89 10.49 6.83 6.42
CA LEU A 89 9.97 5.64 5.72
C LEU A 89 10.96 5.15 4.65
N MET A 90 11.53 6.08 3.87
CA MET A 90 12.50 5.76 2.82
C MET A 90 13.80 5.16 3.37
N MET A 91 14.15 5.42 4.63
CA MET A 91 15.31 4.82 5.28
C MET A 91 15.10 3.33 5.64
N VAL A 92 13.86 2.90 5.82
CA VAL A 92 13.53 1.55 6.29
C VAL A 92 13.07 0.64 5.16
N ALA A 93 12.25 1.14 4.24
CA ALA A 93 11.61 0.37 3.19
C ALA A 93 11.46 1.19 1.89
N SER A 94 12.57 1.72 1.36
CA SER A 94 12.51 2.71 0.27
C SER A 94 11.78 2.21 -0.97
N ASN A 95 12.06 0.99 -1.43
CA ASN A 95 11.47 0.45 -2.66
C ASN A 95 9.96 0.24 -2.52
N ASP A 96 9.53 -0.39 -1.42
CA ASP A 96 8.13 -0.70 -1.16
C ASP A 96 7.30 0.58 -1.00
N VAL A 97 7.83 1.55 -0.25
CA VAL A 97 7.18 2.85 -0.02
C VAL A 97 7.10 3.67 -1.31
N GLU A 98 8.19 3.74 -2.09
CA GLU A 98 8.20 4.46 -3.37
C GLU A 98 7.22 3.84 -4.36
N GLU A 99 7.21 2.50 -4.50
CA GLU A 99 6.30 1.79 -5.39
C GLU A 99 4.83 2.04 -5.01
N ALA A 100 4.49 1.89 -3.73
CA ALA A 100 3.12 2.12 -3.25
C ALA A 100 2.67 3.57 -3.46
N ILE A 101 3.52 4.56 -3.14
CA ILE A 101 3.23 5.98 -3.39
C ILE A 101 3.03 6.26 -4.88
N CYS A 102 3.92 5.77 -5.73
CA CYS A 102 3.82 5.99 -7.18
C CYS A 102 2.53 5.37 -7.74
N ARG A 103 2.18 4.17 -7.32
CA ARG A 103 0.97 3.47 -7.77
C ARG A 103 -0.30 4.20 -7.32
N LEU A 104 -0.37 4.64 -6.07
CA LEU A 104 -1.47 5.45 -5.57
C LEU A 104 -1.55 6.79 -6.30
N ALA A 105 -0.43 7.51 -6.45
CA ALA A 105 -0.42 8.81 -7.11
C ALA A 105 -0.88 8.76 -8.58
N GLN A 106 -0.60 7.63 -9.29
CA GLN A 106 -1.03 7.42 -10.66
C GLN A 106 -2.51 7.10 -10.80
N LEU A 107 -3.05 6.27 -9.92
CA LEU A 107 -4.34 5.62 -10.15
C LEU A 107 -5.40 5.96 -9.10
N ALA A 108 -5.06 6.38 -7.89
CA ALA A 108 -6.00 6.44 -6.78
C ALA A 108 -7.03 7.58 -6.85
N ARG A 109 -6.84 8.58 -7.73
CA ARG A 109 -7.74 9.74 -7.84
C ARG A 109 -9.18 9.35 -8.09
N ALA A 110 -9.43 8.48 -9.07
CA ALA A 110 -10.79 8.06 -9.40
C ALA A 110 -11.41 7.17 -8.31
N ALA A 111 -10.57 6.44 -7.55
CA ALA A 111 -10.97 5.67 -6.38
C ALA A 111 -11.24 6.54 -5.14
N GLY A 112 -11.01 7.85 -5.20
CA GLY A 112 -11.21 8.78 -4.09
C GLY A 112 -10.16 8.64 -2.98
N ILE A 113 -8.92 8.26 -3.34
CA ILE A 113 -7.79 8.16 -2.39
C ILE A 113 -6.76 9.22 -2.75
N HIS A 114 -6.35 10.02 -1.77
CA HIS A 114 -5.49 11.18 -1.92
C HIS A 114 -4.29 11.10 -1.00
N LEU A 115 -3.14 11.58 -1.49
CA LEU A 115 -1.88 11.59 -0.74
C LEU A 115 -1.47 13.02 -0.39
N VAL A 116 -1.08 13.23 0.86
CA VAL A 116 -0.37 14.42 1.34
C VAL A 116 0.95 13.93 1.94
N ILE A 117 2.05 14.25 1.29
CA ILE A 117 3.37 13.74 1.68
C ILE A 117 4.25 14.92 2.07
N ALA A 118 4.77 14.89 3.29
CA ALA A 118 5.70 15.88 3.79
C ALA A 118 7.06 15.25 4.10
N THR A 119 8.09 16.08 4.08
CA THR A 119 9.44 15.74 4.56
C THR A 119 10.20 16.99 4.95
N GLN A 120 11.01 16.87 6.00
CA GLN A 120 11.97 17.88 6.44
C GLN A 120 13.34 17.69 5.77
N ARG A 121 13.51 16.63 4.95
CA ARG A 121 14.77 16.28 4.27
C ARG A 121 14.61 16.31 2.76
N PRO A 122 14.67 17.48 2.12
CA PRO A 122 14.47 17.62 0.67
C PRO A 122 15.72 17.15 -0.10
N SER A 123 16.03 15.87 -0.03
CA SER A 123 17.12 15.24 -0.79
C SER A 123 16.57 14.41 -1.96
N VAL A 124 17.38 14.18 -2.99
CA VAL A 124 16.99 13.39 -4.16
C VAL A 124 16.70 11.91 -3.86
N ASN A 125 17.23 11.41 -2.74
CA ASN A 125 16.96 10.04 -2.27
C ASN A 125 15.61 9.91 -1.56
N VAL A 126 15.01 11.01 -1.14
CA VAL A 126 13.71 11.08 -0.49
C VAL A 126 12.65 11.53 -1.49
N ILE A 127 12.88 12.66 -2.14
CA ILE A 127 12.02 13.21 -3.20
C ILE A 127 12.59 12.73 -4.54
N THR A 128 12.34 11.48 -4.88
CA THR A 128 12.88 10.84 -6.07
C THR A 128 12.24 11.37 -7.34
N GLY A 129 12.89 11.08 -8.49
CA GLY A 129 12.32 11.43 -9.78
C GLY A 129 10.98 10.76 -10.06
N LEU A 130 10.77 9.53 -9.56
CA LEU A 130 9.51 8.80 -9.71
C LEU A 130 8.38 9.45 -8.89
N ILE A 131 8.64 9.80 -7.63
CA ILE A 131 7.68 10.51 -6.79
C ILE A 131 7.33 11.85 -7.43
N LYS A 132 8.33 12.64 -7.88
CA LYS A 132 8.09 13.94 -8.52
C LYS A 132 7.28 13.86 -9.80
N ALA A 133 7.47 12.82 -10.60
CA ALA A 133 6.72 12.60 -11.83
C ALA A 133 5.22 12.34 -11.58
N ASN A 134 4.90 11.70 -10.45
CA ASN A 134 3.55 11.28 -10.10
C ASN A 134 2.83 12.23 -9.13
N MET A 135 3.58 13.11 -8.44
CA MET A 135 3.06 14.13 -7.54
C MET A 135 3.40 15.54 -8.05
N PRO A 136 2.62 16.03 -9.02
CA PRO A 136 2.93 17.27 -9.73
C PRO A 136 2.61 18.54 -8.93
N SER A 137 1.66 18.48 -7.98
CA SER A 137 1.35 19.62 -7.11
C SER A 137 2.26 19.61 -5.90
N ARG A 138 2.97 20.73 -5.68
CA ARG A 138 4.03 20.79 -4.66
C ARG A 138 3.96 22.08 -3.85
N ILE A 139 4.37 21.98 -2.62
CA ILE A 139 4.55 23.11 -1.70
C ILE A 139 5.98 23.09 -1.18
N ALA A 140 6.66 24.20 -1.21
CA ALA A 140 7.93 24.40 -0.51
C ALA A 140 7.81 25.54 0.48
N PHE A 141 8.12 25.24 1.73
CA PHE A 141 8.40 26.24 2.74
C PHE A 141 9.84 26.74 2.61
N SER A 142 10.26 27.66 3.49
CA SER A 142 11.63 28.16 3.50
C SER A 142 12.64 27.02 3.65
N VAL A 143 13.62 26.99 2.77
CA VAL A 143 14.74 26.03 2.75
C VAL A 143 16.08 26.74 2.84
N THR A 144 17.14 26.02 3.16
CA THR A 144 18.46 26.61 3.39
C THR A 144 19.26 26.88 2.11
N SER A 145 18.92 26.19 1.01
CA SER A 145 19.68 26.31 -0.23
C SER A 145 18.80 26.29 -1.48
N GLY A 146 19.32 26.87 -2.58
CA GLY A 146 18.68 26.76 -3.89
C GLY A 146 18.65 25.32 -4.43
N THR A 147 19.53 24.44 -3.94
CA THR A 147 19.52 23.02 -4.27
C THR A 147 18.29 22.35 -3.68
N ASP A 148 17.96 22.62 -2.43
CA ASP A 148 16.76 22.12 -1.76
C ASP A 148 15.49 22.60 -2.47
N SER A 149 15.47 23.90 -2.84
CA SER A 149 14.37 24.46 -3.64
C SER A 149 14.18 23.72 -4.97
N ARG A 150 15.26 23.44 -5.70
CA ARG A 150 15.20 22.66 -6.95
C ARG A 150 14.78 21.21 -6.72
N THR A 151 15.19 20.63 -5.62
CA THR A 151 14.76 19.25 -5.29
C THR A 151 13.25 19.17 -5.14
N ILE A 152 12.61 20.17 -4.53
CA ILE A 152 11.16 20.19 -4.32
C ILE A 152 10.43 20.69 -5.58
N LEU A 153 10.79 21.88 -6.08
CA LEU A 153 10.01 22.63 -7.07
C LEU A 153 10.57 22.56 -8.49
N ASP A 154 11.71 21.92 -8.72
CA ASP A 154 12.49 21.97 -9.96
C ASP A 154 12.97 23.39 -10.33
N MET A 155 12.89 24.34 -9.41
CA MET A 155 13.32 25.73 -9.58
C MET A 155 13.82 26.35 -8.27
N ASN A 156 14.57 27.43 -8.38
CA ASN A 156 14.99 28.24 -7.23
C ASN A 156 13.83 29.12 -6.73
N GLY A 157 13.90 29.55 -5.48
CA GLY A 157 12.99 30.53 -4.92
C GLY A 157 12.61 30.28 -3.47
N ALA A 158 12.49 28.99 -3.06
CA ALA A 158 12.13 28.67 -1.68
C ALA A 158 13.21 29.05 -0.66
N GLU A 159 14.47 29.18 -1.09
CA GLU A 159 15.57 29.69 -0.27
C GLU A 159 15.46 31.19 0.07
N LYS A 160 14.54 31.90 -0.57
CA LYS A 160 14.27 33.32 -0.36
C LYS A 160 13.04 33.59 0.49
N LEU A 161 12.34 32.53 0.92
CA LEU A 161 11.18 32.64 1.77
C LEU A 161 11.54 33.04 3.19
N LEU A 162 10.63 33.76 3.85
CA LEU A 162 10.86 34.37 5.16
C LEU A 162 10.65 33.40 6.34
N GLY A 163 10.15 32.17 6.08
CA GLY A 163 9.73 31.24 7.14
C GLY A 163 8.37 31.58 7.71
N LYS A 164 7.99 30.93 8.84
CA LYS A 164 6.73 31.17 9.55
C LYS A 164 5.48 31.00 8.65
N GLY A 165 5.46 29.98 7.80
CA GLY A 165 4.34 29.70 6.90
C GLY A 165 4.39 30.40 5.55
N ASP A 166 5.43 31.19 5.27
CA ASP A 166 5.70 31.72 3.93
C ASP A 166 6.09 30.55 3.01
N MET A 167 5.38 30.33 1.92
CA MET A 167 5.55 29.17 1.06
C MET A 167 5.40 29.50 -0.42
N LEU A 168 5.96 28.64 -1.27
CA LEU A 168 5.70 28.58 -2.70
C LEU A 168 4.78 27.38 -2.98
N PHE A 169 3.60 27.65 -3.48
CA PHE A 169 2.64 26.64 -3.93
C PHE A 169 2.69 26.51 -5.45
N HIS A 170 3.01 25.33 -5.94
CA HIS A 170 3.09 25.01 -7.37
C HIS A 170 2.05 23.93 -7.71
N PRO A 171 0.80 24.32 -8.02
CA PRO A 171 -0.22 23.35 -8.42
C PRO A 171 0.05 22.83 -9.83
N GLN A 172 -0.44 21.62 -10.11
CA GLN A 172 -0.35 21.02 -11.43
C GLN A 172 -0.96 21.95 -12.50
N GLY A 173 -0.24 22.12 -13.62
CA GLY A 173 -0.67 22.95 -14.75
C GLY A 173 -0.38 24.45 -14.60
N ALA A 174 0.09 24.91 -13.45
CA ALA A 174 0.53 26.29 -13.28
C ALA A 174 1.94 26.47 -13.89
N PRO A 175 2.19 27.56 -14.67
CA PRO A 175 3.50 27.81 -15.26
C PRO A 175 4.54 28.29 -14.25
N LYS A 176 4.10 28.80 -13.09
CA LYS A 176 4.95 29.31 -12.01
C LYS A 176 4.29 29.04 -10.66
N PRO A 177 5.09 28.86 -9.60
CA PRO A 177 4.57 28.80 -8.23
C PRO A 177 3.92 30.12 -7.82
N ILE A 178 2.94 30.03 -6.96
CA ILE A 178 2.27 31.14 -6.30
C ILE A 178 2.85 31.27 -4.90
N ARG A 179 3.27 32.44 -4.48
CA ARG A 179 3.68 32.70 -3.10
C ARG A 179 2.45 32.87 -2.23
N VAL A 180 2.37 32.09 -1.18
CA VAL A 180 1.24 32.08 -0.25
C VAL A 180 1.77 32.22 1.18
N GLN A 181 1.07 32.96 2.02
CA GLN A 181 1.32 33.04 3.44
C GLN A 181 0.34 32.09 4.16
N GLY A 182 0.85 31.02 4.76
CA GLY A 182 0.08 30.16 5.64
C GLY A 182 -0.31 30.88 6.95
N ALA A 183 -1.53 30.69 7.41
CA ALA A 183 -1.93 31.15 8.72
C ALA A 183 -1.22 30.35 9.82
N PHE A 184 -0.87 31.01 10.91
CA PHE A 184 -0.37 30.31 12.09
C PHE A 184 -1.56 29.66 12.82
N VAL A 185 -1.42 28.37 13.12
CA VAL A 185 -2.35 27.60 13.96
C VAL A 185 -1.54 27.11 15.15
N SER A 186 -2.00 27.43 16.36
CA SER A 186 -1.34 27.01 17.60
C SER A 186 -1.76 25.60 18.01
N ASP A 187 -0.91 24.92 18.79
CA ASP A 187 -1.19 23.61 19.37
C ASP A 187 -2.49 23.60 20.18
N LYS A 188 -2.77 24.73 20.86
CA LYS A 188 -4.01 24.89 21.61
C LYS A 188 -5.23 24.88 20.70
N GLU A 189 -5.20 25.62 19.58
CA GLU A 189 -6.32 25.63 18.62
C GLU A 189 -6.56 24.24 18.01
N VAL A 190 -5.46 23.50 17.70
CA VAL A 190 -5.58 22.11 17.23
C VAL A 190 -6.22 21.24 18.30
N SER A 191 -5.76 21.32 19.55
CA SER A 191 -6.31 20.55 20.66
C SER A 191 -7.78 20.87 20.92
N ASP A 192 -8.14 22.15 20.92
CA ASP A 192 -9.51 22.61 21.14
C ASP A 192 -10.47 22.04 20.05
N VAL A 193 -10.04 22.06 18.78
CA VAL A 193 -10.82 21.49 17.66
C VAL A 193 -10.94 19.97 17.77
N VAL A 194 -9.85 19.28 18.09
CA VAL A 194 -9.83 17.81 18.24
C VAL A 194 -10.75 17.39 19.40
N GLU A 195 -10.71 18.09 20.54
CA GLU A 195 -11.55 17.83 21.69
C GLU A 195 -13.03 18.06 21.36
N PHE A 196 -13.35 19.18 20.71
CA PHE A 196 -14.71 19.45 20.20
C PHE A 196 -15.22 18.33 19.28
N ILE A 197 -14.40 17.84 18.35
CA ILE A 197 -14.81 16.74 17.46
C ILE A 197 -15.06 15.44 18.24
N LYS A 198 -14.22 15.14 19.23
CA LYS A 198 -14.39 13.95 20.08
C LYS A 198 -15.65 14.01 20.93
N GLU A 199 -15.96 15.18 21.48
CA GLU A 199 -17.18 15.39 22.27
C GLU A 199 -18.48 15.28 21.45
N GLN A 200 -18.43 15.66 20.17
CA GLN A 200 -19.59 15.62 19.27
C GLN A 200 -19.89 14.21 18.74
N ASN A 201 -18.98 13.26 18.89
CA ASN A 201 -19.11 11.92 18.35
C ASN A 201 -18.98 10.90 19.47
N GLU A 202 -19.84 9.89 19.46
CA GLU A 202 -19.66 8.70 20.28
C GLU A 202 -18.29 8.08 19.96
N THR A 203 -17.68 7.45 20.97
CA THR A 203 -16.30 6.93 20.92
C THR A 203 -15.95 6.33 19.55
N ALA A 204 -15.00 6.95 18.87
CA ALA A 204 -14.56 6.49 17.56
C ALA A 204 -14.02 5.05 17.67
N SER A 205 -14.71 4.10 17.06
CA SER A 205 -14.21 2.74 16.90
C SER A 205 -13.35 2.69 15.65
N TYR A 206 -12.08 2.33 15.81
CA TYR A 206 -11.23 2.04 14.67
C TYR A 206 -11.72 0.78 13.94
N ASN A 207 -11.48 0.72 12.65
CA ASN A 207 -11.82 -0.46 11.86
C ASN A 207 -10.80 -1.58 12.11
N GLU A 208 -11.19 -2.56 12.94
CA GLU A 208 -10.32 -3.67 13.32
C GLU A 208 -9.88 -4.53 12.12
N GLU A 209 -10.72 -4.69 11.10
CA GLU A 209 -10.37 -5.42 9.89
C GLU A 209 -9.23 -4.73 9.13
N ILE A 210 -9.25 -3.39 9.05
CA ILE A 210 -8.19 -2.62 8.42
C ILE A 210 -6.90 -2.74 9.22
N VAL A 211 -6.98 -2.65 10.55
CA VAL A 211 -5.80 -2.82 11.43
C VAL A 211 -5.17 -4.20 11.20
N GLN A 212 -5.96 -5.27 11.18
CA GLN A 212 -5.46 -6.63 10.93
C GLN A 212 -4.87 -6.79 9.52
N LYS A 213 -5.51 -6.24 8.49
CA LYS A 213 -4.99 -6.24 7.12
C LYS A 213 -3.65 -5.51 7.01
N VAL A 214 -3.51 -4.35 7.65
CA VAL A 214 -2.26 -3.58 7.69
C VAL A 214 -1.15 -4.37 8.39
N ASP A 215 -1.45 -5.01 9.51
CA ASP A 215 -0.48 -5.82 10.25
C ASP A 215 -0.06 -7.08 9.46
N SER A 216 -0.96 -7.73 8.72
CA SER A 216 -0.64 -8.87 7.85
C SER A 216 0.22 -8.48 6.65
N MET A 217 -0.05 -7.32 6.03
CA MET A 217 0.74 -6.79 4.91
C MET A 217 2.15 -6.36 5.32
N GLN A 218 2.34 -5.94 6.58
CA GLN A 218 3.67 -5.69 7.14
C GLN A 218 4.53 -6.97 7.16
N ALA A 219 3.94 -8.11 7.53
CA ALA A 219 4.65 -9.38 7.58
C ALA A 219 5.10 -9.85 6.18
N SER A 220 4.36 -9.48 5.13
CA SER A 220 4.66 -9.84 3.73
C SER A 220 5.77 -8.98 3.11
N SER A 221 6.01 -7.76 3.59
CA SER A 221 6.99 -6.82 3.02
C SER A 221 8.47 -7.16 3.37
N GLY A 222 8.70 -8.19 4.15
CA GLY A 222 10.04 -8.74 4.46
C GLY A 222 10.68 -9.54 3.33
N GLY A 223 10.16 -9.52 2.13
CA GLY A 223 10.72 -10.17 0.95
C GLY A 223 9.68 -10.83 0.05
N THR A 224 8.79 -10.07 -0.58
CA THR A 224 8.14 -10.55 -1.81
C THR A 224 7.32 -9.41 -2.44
N THR A 225 7.65 -9.02 -3.65
CA THR A 225 6.76 -8.28 -4.57
C THR A 225 5.45 -9.06 -4.72
N VAL A 226 4.36 -8.52 -4.22
CA VAL A 226 3.01 -9.05 -4.49
C VAL A 226 2.69 -8.70 -5.94
N SER A 227 2.92 -9.64 -6.83
CA SER A 227 2.29 -9.60 -8.16
C SER A 227 0.79 -9.79 -7.98
N ILE A 228 0.00 -8.75 -8.33
CA ILE A 228 -1.46 -8.84 -8.35
C ILE A 228 -1.86 -9.67 -9.56
N SER A 229 -2.04 -10.91 -9.34
CA SER A 229 -2.92 -11.84 -10.02
C SER A 229 -2.82 -13.16 -9.29
N ASP A 230 -3.81 -13.40 -8.43
CA ASP A 230 -4.32 -14.76 -8.20
C ASP A 230 -5.24 -14.73 -6.97
N ALA A 231 -6.50 -14.44 -7.24
CA ALA A 231 -7.61 -14.93 -6.45
C ALA A 231 -7.81 -16.38 -6.87
N ASP A 232 -7.12 -17.30 -6.21
CA ASP A 232 -7.49 -18.73 -6.11
C ASP A 232 -6.57 -19.34 -5.06
N ALA A 233 -6.85 -19.09 -3.79
CA ALA A 233 -6.35 -19.90 -2.71
C ALA A 233 -7.49 -20.86 -2.32
N GLN A 234 -7.30 -22.14 -2.56
CA GLN A 234 -8.12 -23.16 -1.94
C GLN A 234 -7.92 -23.14 -0.42
N ASP A 235 -8.96 -23.55 0.30
CA ASP A 235 -9.17 -23.42 1.76
C ASP A 235 -8.15 -24.21 2.65
N ASP A 236 -7.08 -24.78 2.08
CA ASP A 236 -6.07 -25.58 2.79
C ASP A 236 -4.67 -24.92 2.89
N GLY A 237 -4.53 -23.66 2.48
CA GLY A 237 -3.25 -22.94 2.53
C GLY A 237 -2.22 -23.34 1.46
N ARG A 238 -2.54 -24.25 0.53
CA ARG A 238 -1.67 -24.70 -0.55
C ARG A 238 -1.79 -23.78 -1.78
N ASP A 239 -0.71 -23.62 -2.53
CA ASP A 239 -0.74 -22.88 -3.80
C ASP A 239 -1.56 -23.63 -4.86
N ALA A 240 -2.37 -22.92 -5.65
CA ALA A 240 -3.20 -23.51 -6.70
C ALA A 240 -2.44 -24.39 -7.71
N TYR A 241 -1.14 -24.18 -7.85
CA TYR A 241 -0.26 -24.99 -8.70
C TYR A 241 0.46 -26.11 -7.94
N PHE A 242 0.13 -26.36 -6.68
CA PHE A 242 0.80 -27.39 -5.87
C PHE A 242 0.73 -28.78 -6.51
N ASP A 243 -0.46 -29.22 -6.91
CA ASP A 243 -0.68 -30.54 -7.51
C ASP A 243 -0.03 -30.69 -8.88
N GLU A 244 -0.08 -29.63 -9.69
CA GLU A 244 0.56 -29.62 -11.02
C GLU A 244 2.08 -29.61 -10.86
N ALA A 245 2.63 -28.85 -9.90
CA ALA A 245 4.04 -28.84 -9.59
C ALA A 245 4.55 -30.20 -9.09
N ALA A 246 3.80 -30.84 -8.19
CA ALA A 246 4.11 -32.18 -7.70
C ALA A 246 4.20 -33.19 -8.85
N GLN A 247 3.22 -33.19 -9.75
CA GLN A 247 3.21 -34.07 -10.91
C GLN A 247 4.40 -33.84 -11.84
N ILE A 248 4.69 -32.55 -12.16
CA ILE A 248 5.84 -32.19 -13.03
C ILE A 248 7.17 -32.65 -12.42
N ILE A 249 7.35 -32.48 -11.11
CA ILE A 249 8.60 -32.85 -10.42
C ILE A 249 8.79 -34.36 -10.40
N VAL A 250 7.76 -35.11 -10.10
CA VAL A 250 7.80 -36.56 -10.04
C VAL A 250 7.99 -37.15 -11.45
N ASP A 251 7.27 -36.68 -12.46
CA ASP A 251 7.38 -37.13 -13.86
C ASP A 251 8.77 -36.83 -14.49
N LYS A 252 9.43 -35.75 -14.06
CA LYS A 252 10.73 -35.35 -14.58
C LYS A 252 11.89 -35.82 -13.70
N GLU A 253 11.62 -36.44 -12.56
CA GLU A 253 12.60 -36.87 -11.56
C GLU A 253 13.63 -35.77 -11.21
N LYS A 254 13.16 -34.52 -11.24
CA LYS A 254 14.02 -33.35 -11.01
C LYS A 254 13.26 -32.22 -10.35
N ALA A 255 13.74 -31.77 -9.19
CA ALA A 255 13.15 -30.68 -8.43
C ALA A 255 14.05 -29.45 -8.46
N SER A 256 13.72 -28.47 -9.29
CA SER A 256 14.43 -27.17 -9.32
C SER A 256 13.45 -26.01 -9.53
N ILE A 257 13.70 -24.90 -8.85
CA ILE A 257 12.88 -23.67 -8.95
C ILE A 257 12.80 -23.20 -10.41
N GLY A 258 13.92 -23.17 -11.14
CA GLY A 258 13.95 -22.77 -12.55
C GLY A 258 13.14 -23.69 -13.49
N MET A 259 12.94 -24.94 -13.12
CA MET A 259 12.04 -25.85 -13.85
C MET A 259 10.59 -25.48 -13.61
N LEU A 260 10.18 -25.28 -12.36
CA LEU A 260 8.82 -24.86 -12.01
C LEU A 260 8.47 -23.51 -12.67
N GLN A 261 9.37 -22.53 -12.64
CA GLN A 261 9.16 -21.26 -13.34
C GLN A 261 8.84 -21.46 -14.82
N ARG A 262 9.55 -22.33 -15.50
CA ARG A 262 9.40 -22.56 -16.94
C ARG A 262 8.12 -23.30 -17.29
N TYR A 263 7.75 -24.32 -16.50
CA TYR A 263 6.58 -25.16 -16.81
C TYR A 263 5.28 -24.51 -16.37
N LEU A 264 5.26 -23.91 -15.18
CA LEU A 264 4.06 -23.26 -14.62
C LEU A 264 3.93 -21.79 -15.03
N LYS A 265 4.96 -21.23 -15.70
CA LYS A 265 5.03 -19.81 -16.08
C LYS A 265 4.85 -18.84 -14.91
N VAL A 266 5.37 -19.18 -13.76
CA VAL A 266 5.31 -18.39 -12.52
C VAL A 266 6.64 -17.69 -12.23
N GLY A 267 6.60 -16.63 -11.42
CA GLY A 267 7.80 -15.94 -10.95
C GLY A 267 8.63 -16.77 -9.98
N PHE A 268 9.92 -16.37 -9.80
CA PHE A 268 10.88 -17.07 -8.94
C PHE A 268 10.34 -17.32 -7.52
N ASN A 269 9.76 -16.29 -6.90
CA ASN A 269 9.29 -16.37 -5.52
C ASN A 269 8.11 -17.34 -5.35
N ARG A 270 7.17 -17.37 -6.31
CA ARG A 270 6.06 -18.33 -6.27
C ARG A 270 6.56 -19.76 -6.49
N ALA A 271 7.48 -19.96 -7.43
CA ALA A 271 8.09 -21.27 -7.67
C ALA A 271 8.90 -21.75 -6.44
N ALA A 272 9.58 -20.85 -5.73
CA ALA A 272 10.29 -21.17 -4.49
C ALA A 272 9.29 -21.59 -3.38
N ARG A 273 8.21 -20.82 -3.17
CA ARG A 273 7.17 -21.17 -2.18
C ARG A 273 6.50 -22.51 -2.49
N ILE A 274 6.18 -22.78 -3.75
CA ILE A 274 5.63 -24.10 -4.16
C ILE A 274 6.65 -25.20 -3.85
N MET A 275 7.95 -24.96 -4.09
CA MET A 275 8.99 -25.92 -3.78
C MET A 275 9.10 -26.21 -2.27
N ASP A 276 8.92 -25.19 -1.43
CA ASP A 276 8.93 -25.35 0.03
C ASP A 276 7.68 -26.10 0.53
N GLN A 277 6.51 -25.85 -0.05
CA GLN A 277 5.29 -26.63 0.23
C GLN A 277 5.45 -28.12 -0.20
N LEU A 278 6.15 -28.37 -1.30
CA LEU A 278 6.44 -29.74 -1.73
C LEU A 278 7.44 -30.46 -0.82
N GLU A 279 8.36 -29.71 -0.17
CA GLU A 279 9.24 -30.24 0.87
C GLU A 279 8.45 -30.58 2.13
N GLU A 280 7.59 -29.66 2.60
CA GLU A 280 6.71 -29.88 3.76
C GLU A 280 5.78 -31.09 3.56
N ALA A 281 5.32 -31.30 2.32
CA ALA A 281 4.54 -32.47 1.95
C ALA A 281 5.37 -33.75 1.75
N GLY A 282 6.70 -33.70 1.90
CA GLY A 282 7.58 -34.85 1.74
C GLY A 282 7.77 -35.34 0.30
N ILE A 283 7.37 -34.57 -0.69
CA ILE A 283 7.51 -34.91 -2.12
C ILE A 283 8.95 -34.69 -2.58
N VAL A 284 9.63 -33.67 -2.06
CA VAL A 284 11.02 -33.36 -2.32
C VAL A 284 11.83 -33.26 -1.04
N GLY A 285 13.13 -33.47 -1.14
CA GLY A 285 14.06 -33.33 -0.03
C GLY A 285 14.48 -31.87 0.24
N PRO A 286 15.22 -31.64 1.33
CA PRO A 286 15.69 -30.31 1.70
C PRO A 286 16.65 -29.70 0.67
N GLU A 287 16.81 -28.38 0.79
CA GLU A 287 17.71 -27.63 -0.09
C GLU A 287 19.17 -28.05 0.10
N GLU A 288 19.83 -28.43 -0.97
CA GLU A 288 21.27 -28.78 -1.01
C GLU A 288 22.09 -27.72 -1.78
N GLY A 289 21.95 -26.45 -1.41
CA GLY A 289 22.63 -25.33 -2.08
C GLY A 289 22.08 -25.08 -3.49
N THR A 290 22.96 -24.95 -4.49
CA THR A 290 22.54 -24.65 -5.88
C THR A 290 22.12 -25.88 -6.70
N LYS A 291 22.11 -27.07 -6.14
CA LYS A 291 21.73 -28.31 -6.83
C LYS A 291 20.21 -28.50 -6.77
N PRO A 292 19.62 -29.17 -7.79
CA PRO A 292 18.22 -29.58 -7.70
C PRO A 292 17.97 -30.46 -6.45
N ARG A 293 16.84 -30.22 -5.76
CA ARG A 293 16.44 -31.05 -4.61
C ARG A 293 16.15 -32.49 -5.07
N LYS A 294 16.31 -33.45 -4.16
CA LYS A 294 15.99 -34.86 -4.46
C LYS A 294 14.49 -35.06 -4.50
N VAL A 295 14.00 -35.81 -5.46
CA VAL A 295 12.61 -36.27 -5.49
C VAL A 295 12.49 -37.52 -4.60
N LEU A 296 11.56 -37.48 -3.65
CA LEU A 296 11.41 -38.51 -2.62
C LEU A 296 10.24 -39.46 -2.88
N MET A 297 9.29 -39.04 -3.73
CA MET A 297 8.09 -39.85 -4.07
C MET A 297 8.12 -40.31 -5.53
N THR A 298 7.55 -41.47 -5.77
CA THR A 298 7.27 -42.02 -7.11
C THR A 298 5.88 -41.59 -7.61
N SER A 299 5.61 -41.73 -8.92
CA SER A 299 4.29 -41.42 -9.49
C SER A 299 3.15 -42.24 -8.88
N GLU A 300 3.44 -43.49 -8.49
CA GLU A 300 2.47 -44.36 -7.84
C GLU A 300 2.13 -43.91 -6.42
N GLU A 301 3.16 -43.50 -5.65
CA GLU A 301 3.00 -42.97 -4.29
C GLU A 301 2.26 -41.62 -4.29
N LEU A 302 2.54 -40.74 -5.27
CA LEU A 302 1.85 -39.45 -5.41
C LEU A 302 0.35 -39.66 -5.74
N GLN A 303 -0.01 -40.65 -6.55
CA GLN A 303 -1.39 -40.98 -6.84
C GLN A 303 -2.12 -41.52 -5.61
N ALA A 304 -1.49 -42.38 -4.83
CA ALA A 304 -2.07 -42.92 -3.59
C ALA A 304 -2.36 -41.81 -2.56
N VAL A 305 -1.47 -40.81 -2.42
CA VAL A 305 -1.69 -39.67 -1.53
C VAL A 305 -2.83 -38.77 -2.02
N LYS A 306 -3.08 -38.67 -3.33
CA LYS A 306 -4.21 -37.90 -3.89
C LYS A 306 -5.57 -38.60 -3.73
N GLU A 307 -5.60 -39.88 -3.56
CA GLU A 307 -6.85 -40.64 -3.33
C GLU A 307 -7.26 -40.71 -1.85
N ASP A 308 -6.33 -40.38 -0.93
CA ASP A 308 -6.55 -40.36 0.53
C ASP A 308 -6.86 -38.93 1.09
N LEU A 309 -6.88 -37.87 0.24
CA LEU A 309 -7.21 -36.50 0.55
C LEU A 309 -8.53 -36.08 -0.12
#